data_c1c5c8c5ad96a4db37e8c5fe945d4d6d
#
_entry.id   c1c5c8c5ad96a4db37e8c5fe945d4d6d
#
_cell.length_a   1.000
_cell.length_b   1.000
_cell.length_c   1.000
_cell.angle_alpha   90.00
_cell.angle_beta   90.00
_cell.angle_gamma   90.00
#
_symmetry.space_group_name_H-M   'P 1'
#
loop_
_entity.id
_entity.type
_entity.pdbx_description
1 polymer ?
#
loop_
_entity_poly.entity_id
_entity_poly.type
_entity_poly.pdbx_seq_one_letter_code
_entity_poly.pdbx_strand_id
1 'polypeptide(L)'
;MKNTHLVPRKYGSKRYFHFRGCVPQDLISLLGGKKRFQISLKNVNYKDSLLVSVSLQTLTEQLFSDIRKGMKTLSLEDIKEILKVEVRKSILHSHRVRLGTNKYDPKKVEDSLVSVSSREEKMKQKLKDDLKTYERMLDEKLEKILTSLDIEFDNNSINYLQLRTHFIDLYLLRFDFIRSLIKETGRTDDDFRREVEENLKLELFPELQEQSTTQIPTVSNPSQVKEQLSTHQSTPLSVGIENYIDEKGSIRTRSVKEVKHSLNHLIEEWGDIPIGSITREMTTNFKGHIRKLPRNRKKNPKYRDKDFHELTKMDIKDPISTTTVNKHLGWCSSFYDWSINHGYSDINPFKGMKLKRTVTPRDERDRFSESDLKKIFGKENYIHFTKIEGRRYELYWTPLIGVFSGLRLGEITTLYLDNIKEISGNHREKRWCFDIVEEPEREDKHLKTKSSRRIVPIHDTLLKLNFIEFIELLKKKDPSRERLFQELKLSEGNYNKNVSTFFNKRYLPSLGLKTDKKNFHSFRHTVSDHLKQKGIEPHFVNELLGHSSGNIDMDRYGKGYNPDILYNKCVKKIFYETSHKRGIDFKSLKMDWKKIIG
;
A
#
# COMPACT_ATOMS: atom_id res chain seq x y z
N MET A 1 53.41 10.97 -12.02
CA MET A 1 52.58 9.75 -12.05
C MET A 1 52.37 9.23 -10.64
N LYS A 2 51.57 9.91 -9.85
CA LYS A 2 51.24 9.51 -8.46
C LYS A 2 49.73 9.55 -8.33
N ASN A 3 49.08 8.49 -8.75
CA ASN A 3 47.75 8.08 -8.31
C ASN A 3 47.29 6.90 -9.18
N THR A 4 48.05 5.82 -9.16
CA THR A 4 47.50 4.55 -9.62
C THR A 4 46.70 3.99 -8.45
N HIS A 5 45.42 3.81 -8.59
CA HIS A 5 44.54 3.11 -7.62
C HIS A 5 45.00 1.64 -7.40
N LEU A 6 46.23 1.32 -7.74
CA LEU A 6 46.82 0.00 -7.72
C LEU A 6 47.58 -0.23 -6.39
N VAL A 7 47.13 -1.22 -5.62
CA VAL A 7 47.73 -1.57 -4.32
C VAL A 7 48.36 -2.95 -4.39
N PRO A 8 49.69 -3.06 -4.19
CA PRO A 8 50.35 -4.35 -4.15
C PRO A 8 50.04 -5.07 -2.83
N ARG A 9 49.84 -6.38 -2.89
CA ARG A 9 49.76 -7.27 -1.74
C ARG A 9 50.66 -8.49 -1.93
N LYS A 10 51.31 -8.94 -0.86
CA LYS A 10 52.11 -10.17 -0.83
C LYS A 10 51.30 -11.31 -0.23
N TYR A 11 51.26 -12.43 -0.93
CA TYR A 11 50.79 -13.70 -0.38
C TYR A 11 51.92 -14.75 -0.59
N GLY A 12 52.59 -15.11 0.46
CA GLY A 12 53.81 -15.92 0.39
C GLY A 12 54.90 -15.20 -0.41
N SER A 13 55.55 -15.89 -1.35
CA SER A 13 56.57 -15.34 -2.25
C SER A 13 56.03 -14.55 -3.44
N LYS A 14 54.72 -14.58 -3.72
CA LYS A 14 54.12 -13.95 -4.89
C LYS A 14 53.49 -12.59 -4.56
N ARG A 15 53.68 -11.60 -5.46
CA ARG A 15 53.02 -10.29 -5.42
C ARG A 15 51.79 -10.32 -6.28
N TYR A 16 50.65 -9.81 -5.72
CA TYR A 16 49.39 -9.61 -6.42
C TYR A 16 49.01 -8.14 -6.37
N PHE A 17 48.24 -7.67 -7.36
CA PHE A 17 47.81 -6.29 -7.43
C PHE A 17 46.29 -6.24 -7.21
N HIS A 18 45.86 -5.20 -6.54
CA HIS A 18 44.45 -4.90 -6.31
C HIS A 18 44.17 -3.48 -6.78
N PHE A 19 43.09 -3.31 -7.51
CA PHE A 19 42.50 -2.00 -7.75
C PHE A 19 41.73 -1.56 -6.51
N ARG A 20 41.96 -0.33 -6.03
CA ARG A 20 41.27 0.28 -4.91
C ARG A 20 40.50 1.52 -5.38
N GLY A 21 39.18 1.49 -5.37
CA GLY A 21 38.31 2.63 -5.61
C GLY A 21 37.82 3.28 -4.31
N CYS A 22 37.69 4.60 -4.31
CA CYS A 22 37.02 5.35 -3.25
C CYS A 22 35.59 5.69 -3.73
N VAL A 23 34.63 5.51 -2.86
CA VAL A 23 33.25 5.93 -3.11
C VAL A 23 33.14 7.42 -2.78
N PRO A 24 32.63 8.27 -3.67
CA PRO A 24 32.37 9.67 -3.39
C PRO A 24 31.43 9.82 -2.19
N GLN A 25 31.61 10.92 -1.44
CA GLN A 25 30.92 11.11 -0.16
C GLN A 25 29.40 11.16 -0.29
N ASP A 26 28.91 11.75 -1.39
CA ASP A 26 27.51 11.85 -1.78
C ASP A 26 26.86 10.48 -2.14
N LEU A 27 27.66 9.48 -2.52
CA LEU A 27 27.17 8.14 -2.89
C LEU A 27 27.37 7.07 -1.80
N ILE A 28 27.97 7.43 -0.66
CA ILE A 28 28.27 6.46 0.42
C ILE A 28 26.98 5.84 0.99
N SER A 29 25.95 6.64 1.21
CA SER A 29 24.66 6.19 1.74
C SER A 29 23.94 5.23 0.78
N LEU A 30 23.96 5.54 -0.52
CA LEU A 30 23.37 4.72 -1.58
C LEU A 30 24.07 3.36 -1.75
N LEU A 31 25.37 3.34 -1.55
CA LEU A 31 26.19 2.14 -1.68
C LEU A 31 26.37 1.39 -0.34
N GLY A 32 25.39 1.50 0.56
CA GLY A 32 25.34 0.74 1.82
C GLY A 32 26.41 1.11 2.83
N GLY A 33 26.82 2.39 2.87
CA GLY A 33 27.81 2.92 3.81
C GLY A 33 29.27 2.57 3.46
N LYS A 34 29.52 1.96 2.32
CA LYS A 34 30.87 1.57 1.88
C LYS A 34 31.66 2.78 1.40
N LYS A 35 32.73 3.13 2.10
CA LYS A 35 33.64 4.23 1.72
C LYS A 35 34.67 3.85 0.68
N ARG A 36 35.00 2.56 0.53
CA ARG A 36 36.04 2.02 -0.37
C ARG A 36 35.65 0.63 -0.84
N PHE A 37 36.12 0.26 -2.01
CA PHE A 37 36.04 -1.10 -2.53
C PHE A 37 37.37 -1.54 -3.13
N GLN A 38 37.60 -2.85 -3.24
CA GLN A 38 38.80 -3.44 -3.80
C GLN A 38 38.47 -4.57 -4.76
N ILE A 39 39.11 -4.57 -5.92
CA ILE A 39 39.00 -5.64 -6.92
C ILE A 39 40.39 -6.31 -7.05
N SER A 40 40.44 -7.62 -6.88
CA SER A 40 41.70 -8.37 -7.01
C SER A 40 42.05 -8.61 -8.49
N LEU A 41 43.24 -8.18 -8.91
CA LEU A 41 43.76 -8.41 -10.25
C LEU A 41 44.68 -9.66 -10.21
N LYS A 42 44.05 -10.84 -9.99
CA LYS A 42 44.77 -12.11 -9.89
C LYS A 42 45.52 -12.43 -11.19
N ASN A 43 46.78 -12.92 -11.09
CA ASN A 43 47.59 -13.43 -12.19
C ASN A 43 47.91 -12.44 -13.33
N VAL A 44 47.83 -11.14 -13.06
CA VAL A 44 48.16 -10.08 -14.01
C VAL A 44 49.51 -9.50 -13.65
N ASN A 45 50.43 -9.33 -14.62
CA ASN A 45 51.73 -8.69 -14.39
C ASN A 45 51.55 -7.20 -14.09
N TYR A 46 52.62 -6.52 -13.64
CA TYR A 46 52.53 -5.12 -13.23
C TYR A 46 52.08 -4.17 -14.34
N LYS A 47 52.59 -4.33 -15.57
CA LYS A 47 52.23 -3.43 -16.70
C LYS A 47 50.74 -3.56 -17.08
N ASP A 48 50.25 -4.80 -17.17
CA ASP A 48 48.86 -5.05 -17.49
C ASP A 48 47.95 -4.67 -16.33
N SER A 49 48.36 -4.87 -15.07
CA SER A 49 47.65 -4.39 -13.89
C SER A 49 47.47 -2.87 -13.89
N LEU A 50 48.44 -2.13 -14.40
CA LEU A 50 48.36 -0.68 -14.54
C LEU A 50 47.31 -0.27 -15.56
N LEU A 51 47.30 -0.91 -16.74
CA LEU A 51 46.31 -0.66 -17.79
C LEU A 51 44.88 -1.00 -17.32
N VAL A 52 44.73 -2.16 -16.69
CA VAL A 52 43.45 -2.58 -16.12
C VAL A 52 42.98 -1.61 -15.01
N SER A 53 43.93 -1.11 -14.18
CA SER A 53 43.59 -0.13 -13.13
C SER A 53 43.09 1.19 -13.70
N VAL A 54 43.65 1.68 -14.81
CA VAL A 54 43.15 2.90 -15.49
C VAL A 54 41.77 2.68 -16.08
N SER A 55 41.55 1.54 -16.76
CA SER A 55 40.25 1.20 -17.31
C SER A 55 39.17 1.06 -16.21
N LEU A 56 39.51 0.42 -15.08
CA LEU A 56 38.59 0.30 -13.95
C LEU A 56 38.29 1.66 -13.30
N GLN A 57 39.27 2.58 -13.27
CA GLN A 57 39.01 3.94 -12.79
C GLN A 57 38.01 4.66 -13.67
N THR A 58 38.18 4.66 -14.99
CA THR A 58 37.27 5.28 -15.94
C THR A 58 35.86 4.70 -15.84
N LEU A 59 35.73 3.37 -15.79
CA LEU A 59 34.44 2.69 -15.61
C LEU A 59 33.77 3.05 -14.27
N THR A 60 34.55 3.18 -13.20
CA THR A 60 34.05 3.54 -11.88
C THR A 60 33.54 4.98 -11.85
N GLU A 61 34.29 5.91 -12.47
CA GLU A 61 33.89 7.32 -12.60
C GLU A 61 32.61 7.45 -13.45
N GLN A 62 32.53 6.68 -14.53
CA GLN A 62 31.33 6.64 -15.37
C GLN A 62 30.12 6.07 -14.62
N LEU A 63 30.29 4.97 -13.88
CA LEU A 63 29.26 4.38 -13.03
C LEU A 63 28.75 5.39 -11.98
N PHE A 64 29.65 6.10 -11.30
CA PHE A 64 29.25 7.12 -10.34
C PHE A 64 28.53 8.29 -10.99
N SER A 65 28.94 8.69 -12.22
CA SER A 65 28.24 9.69 -13.01
C SER A 65 26.83 9.23 -13.38
N ASP A 66 26.67 7.96 -13.79
CA ASP A 66 25.38 7.42 -14.21
C ASP A 66 24.43 7.22 -13.00
N ILE A 67 24.95 6.84 -11.84
CA ILE A 67 24.20 6.82 -10.59
C ILE A 67 23.69 8.24 -10.26
N ARG A 68 24.54 9.26 -10.34
CA ARG A 68 24.13 10.66 -10.10
C ARG A 68 23.07 11.16 -11.08
N LYS A 69 23.15 10.78 -12.37
CA LYS A 69 22.13 11.15 -13.37
C LYS A 69 20.77 10.52 -13.09
N GLY A 70 20.74 9.36 -12.43
CA GLY A 70 19.50 8.69 -11.97
C GLY A 70 18.94 9.26 -10.68
N MET A 71 19.68 10.14 -9.97
CA MET A 71 19.25 10.76 -8.71
C MET A 71 18.38 11.99 -8.99
N LYS A 72 17.16 11.97 -8.50
CA LYS A 72 16.30 13.16 -8.52
C LYS A 72 16.68 14.06 -7.35
N THR A 73 17.47 15.11 -7.59
CA THR A 73 17.83 16.12 -6.58
C THR A 73 16.71 17.16 -6.43
N LEU A 74 16.60 17.75 -5.25
CA LEU A 74 15.61 18.81 -4.96
C LEU A 74 15.84 20.03 -5.86
N SER A 75 14.93 20.27 -6.79
CA SER A 75 14.95 21.40 -7.72
C SER A 75 14.07 22.54 -7.23
N LEU A 76 14.18 23.74 -7.86
CA LEU A 76 13.30 24.87 -7.58
C LEU A 76 11.82 24.55 -7.91
N GLU A 77 11.58 23.78 -8.97
CA GLU A 77 10.22 23.34 -9.32
C GLU A 77 9.64 22.39 -8.27
N ASP A 78 10.44 21.48 -7.73
CA ASP A 78 10.00 20.62 -6.62
C ASP A 78 9.65 21.46 -5.38
N ILE A 79 10.43 22.51 -5.08
CA ILE A 79 10.15 23.46 -3.98
C ILE A 79 8.79 24.14 -4.21
N LYS A 80 8.54 24.66 -5.40
CA LYS A 80 7.26 25.29 -5.76
C LYS A 80 6.08 24.34 -5.59
N GLU A 81 6.17 23.12 -6.10
CA GLU A 81 5.11 22.12 -5.98
C GLU A 81 4.85 21.71 -4.51
N ILE A 82 5.89 21.53 -3.72
CA ILE A 82 5.77 21.24 -2.29
C ILE A 82 5.07 22.41 -1.55
N LEU A 83 5.46 23.67 -1.87
CA LEU A 83 4.85 24.85 -1.27
C LEU A 83 3.39 25.02 -1.69
N LYS A 84 3.02 24.81 -2.97
CA LYS A 84 1.61 24.82 -3.41
C LYS A 84 0.75 23.88 -2.58
N VAL A 85 1.23 22.66 -2.33
CA VAL A 85 0.52 21.67 -1.50
C VAL A 85 0.39 22.15 -0.06
N GLU A 86 1.43 22.75 0.50
CA GLU A 86 1.41 23.19 1.89
C GLU A 86 0.56 24.46 2.10
N VAL A 87 0.52 25.37 1.12
CA VAL A 87 -0.41 26.51 1.08
C VAL A 87 -1.86 26.02 1.09
N ARG A 88 -2.21 25.05 0.24
CA ARG A 88 -3.55 24.44 0.23
C ARG A 88 -3.91 23.80 1.59
N LYS A 89 -2.96 23.13 2.24
CA LYS A 89 -3.16 22.57 3.59
C LYS A 89 -3.34 23.66 4.64
N SER A 90 -2.60 24.77 4.52
CA SER A 90 -2.70 25.92 5.42
C SER A 90 -4.07 26.61 5.31
N ILE A 91 -4.58 26.81 4.10
CA ILE A 91 -5.93 27.30 3.84
C ILE A 91 -6.98 26.37 4.49
N LEU A 92 -6.90 25.06 4.21
CA LEU A 92 -7.83 24.09 4.78
C LEU A 92 -7.80 24.05 6.31
N HIS A 93 -6.61 24.17 6.91
CA HIS A 93 -6.46 24.27 8.37
C HIS A 93 -7.12 25.54 8.90
N SER A 94 -6.92 26.67 8.23
CA SER A 94 -7.50 27.96 8.63
C SER A 94 -9.03 27.92 8.63
N HIS A 95 -9.63 27.34 7.58
CA HIS A 95 -11.08 27.12 7.54
C HIS A 95 -11.58 26.15 8.61
N ARG A 96 -10.81 25.11 8.96
CA ARG A 96 -11.18 24.22 10.08
C ARG A 96 -11.20 24.94 11.42
N VAL A 97 -10.24 25.82 11.68
CA VAL A 97 -10.21 26.63 12.90
C VAL A 97 -11.43 27.57 12.93
N ARG A 98 -11.72 28.29 11.82
CA ARG A 98 -12.91 29.13 11.70
C ARG A 98 -14.20 28.35 11.97
N LEU A 99 -14.38 27.20 11.30
CA LEU A 99 -15.58 26.36 11.47
C LEU A 99 -15.72 25.77 12.88
N GLY A 100 -14.61 25.59 13.59
CA GLY A 100 -14.60 25.16 15.00
C GLY A 100 -14.93 26.29 15.98
N THR A 101 -14.92 27.57 15.51
CA THR A 101 -15.27 28.73 16.31
C THR A 101 -16.77 29.01 16.17
N ASN A 102 -17.50 29.05 17.30
CA ASN A 102 -18.90 29.45 17.27
C ASN A 102 -19.02 30.96 17.06
N LYS A 103 -19.26 31.37 15.83
CA LYS A 103 -19.31 32.81 15.45
C LYS A 103 -20.48 33.59 16.07
N TYR A 104 -21.50 32.91 16.58
CA TYR A 104 -22.65 33.51 17.23
C TYR A 104 -22.45 33.78 18.74
N ASP A 105 -21.31 33.35 19.29
CA ASP A 105 -20.94 33.54 20.68
C ASP A 105 -19.69 34.45 20.76
N PRO A 106 -19.83 35.76 21.08
CA PRO A 106 -18.71 36.68 21.09
C PRO A 106 -17.54 36.23 21.97
N LYS A 107 -17.85 35.60 23.12
CA LYS A 107 -16.83 35.09 24.04
C LYS A 107 -16.01 33.96 23.41
N LYS A 108 -16.65 33.03 22.68
CA LYS A 108 -15.94 31.95 21.97
C LYS A 108 -15.13 32.46 20.80
N VAL A 109 -15.57 33.52 20.13
CA VAL A 109 -14.79 34.22 19.11
C VAL A 109 -13.53 34.82 19.72
N GLU A 110 -13.66 35.51 20.84
CA GLU A 110 -12.53 36.11 21.57
C GLU A 110 -11.55 35.05 22.08
N ASP A 111 -12.05 33.98 22.72
CA ASP A 111 -11.24 32.84 23.17
C ASP A 111 -10.45 32.19 22.03
N SER A 112 -11.07 32.05 20.85
CA SER A 112 -10.41 31.52 19.67
C SER A 112 -9.31 32.43 19.14
N LEU A 113 -9.54 33.77 19.11
CA LEU A 113 -8.54 34.76 18.71
C LEU A 113 -7.36 34.78 19.68
N VAL A 114 -7.62 34.73 20.98
CA VAL A 114 -6.59 34.64 22.02
C VAL A 114 -5.78 33.36 21.88
N SER A 115 -6.44 32.23 21.62
CA SER A 115 -5.76 30.95 21.38
C SER A 115 -4.85 30.98 20.16
N VAL A 116 -5.29 31.58 19.05
CA VAL A 116 -4.50 31.74 17.82
C VAL A 116 -3.28 32.60 18.07
N SER A 117 -3.47 33.78 18.75
CA SER A 117 -2.38 34.68 19.08
C SER A 117 -1.38 34.07 20.06
N SER A 118 -1.84 33.30 21.06
CA SER A 118 -0.94 32.57 21.97
C SER A 118 -0.10 31.50 21.26
N ARG A 119 -0.65 30.83 20.27
CA ARG A 119 0.10 29.83 19.47
C ARG A 119 1.14 30.49 18.56
N GLU A 120 0.81 31.64 17.98
CA GLU A 120 1.74 32.42 17.18
C GLU A 120 2.90 32.91 18.04
N GLU A 121 2.60 33.49 19.21
CA GLU A 121 3.60 33.99 20.18
C GLU A 121 4.54 32.85 20.59
N LYS A 122 3.99 31.69 20.95
CA LYS A 122 4.79 30.50 21.27
C LYS A 122 5.66 30.04 20.11
N MET A 123 5.20 30.15 18.88
CA MET A 123 6.01 29.85 17.70
C MET A 123 7.14 30.85 17.53
N LYS A 124 6.83 32.16 17.59
CA LYS A 124 7.82 33.25 17.52
C LYS A 124 8.86 33.14 18.63
N GLN A 125 8.43 32.83 19.86
CA GLN A 125 9.32 32.63 21.00
C GLN A 125 10.27 31.45 20.78
N LYS A 126 9.77 30.30 20.28
CA LYS A 126 10.61 29.16 19.93
C LYS A 126 11.62 29.47 18.82
N LEU A 127 11.21 30.24 17.81
CA LEU A 127 12.12 30.67 16.74
C LEU A 127 13.23 31.59 17.28
N LYS A 128 12.93 32.37 18.34
CA LYS A 128 13.88 33.30 18.98
C LYS A 128 14.81 32.58 19.97
N ASP A 129 14.27 31.73 20.83
CA ASP A 129 15.00 31.17 21.98
C ASP A 129 15.63 29.81 21.68
N ASP A 130 15.03 29.01 20.80
CA ASP A 130 15.47 27.63 20.47
C ASP A 130 15.25 27.27 19.00
N LEU A 131 15.85 28.09 18.13
CA LEU A 131 15.76 27.91 16.68
C LEU A 131 16.17 26.49 16.24
N LYS A 132 17.25 25.95 16.84
CA LYS A 132 17.76 24.61 16.47
C LYS A 132 16.76 23.48 16.71
N THR A 133 16.02 23.53 17.82
CA THR A 133 14.99 22.53 18.10
C THR A 133 13.79 22.68 17.15
N TYR A 134 13.42 23.92 16.83
CA TYR A 134 12.34 24.17 15.87
C TYR A 134 12.73 23.70 14.45
N GLU A 135 13.92 24.03 14.00
CA GLU A 135 14.48 23.57 12.72
C GLU A 135 14.50 22.04 12.63
N ARG A 136 14.95 21.34 13.68
CA ARG A 136 14.94 19.87 13.72
C ARG A 136 13.53 19.30 13.55
N MET A 137 12.53 19.85 14.23
CA MET A 137 11.14 19.42 14.06
C MET A 137 10.63 19.63 12.63
N LEU A 138 11.05 20.73 12.01
CA LEU A 138 10.68 21.04 10.63
C LEU A 138 11.41 20.14 9.64
N ASP A 139 12.70 19.88 9.87
CA ASP A 139 13.51 18.96 9.09
C ASP A 139 12.91 17.54 9.08
N GLU A 140 12.46 17.02 10.22
CA GLU A 140 11.75 15.74 10.29
C GLU A 140 10.47 15.72 9.41
N LYS A 141 9.79 16.86 9.28
CA LYS A 141 8.63 16.97 8.38
C LYS A 141 9.02 17.05 6.93
N LEU A 142 10.03 17.85 6.59
CA LEU A 142 10.54 18.01 5.23
C LEU A 142 11.14 16.69 4.70
N GLU A 143 11.93 16.00 5.50
CA GLU A 143 12.46 14.68 5.16
C GLU A 143 11.36 13.68 4.80
N LYS A 144 10.25 13.67 5.57
CA LYS A 144 9.10 12.81 5.25
C LYS A 144 8.45 13.17 3.91
N ILE A 145 8.34 14.46 3.62
CA ILE A 145 7.77 14.94 2.35
C ILE A 145 8.69 14.54 1.19
N LEU A 146 9.98 14.88 1.26
CA LEU A 146 10.96 14.62 0.22
C LEU A 146 11.13 13.12 -0.05
N THR A 147 11.22 12.32 1.00
CA THR A 147 11.26 10.85 0.88
C THR A 147 9.99 10.29 0.23
N SER A 148 8.81 10.87 0.52
CA SER A 148 7.54 10.42 -0.08
C SER A 148 7.43 10.75 -1.57
N LEU A 149 8.21 11.72 -2.04
CA LEU A 149 8.30 12.16 -3.44
C LEU A 149 9.49 11.54 -4.19
N ASP A 150 10.25 10.65 -3.53
CA ASP A 150 11.46 10.02 -4.05
C ASP A 150 12.53 11.05 -4.49
N ILE A 151 12.62 12.17 -3.75
CA ILE A 151 13.58 13.25 -3.95
C ILE A 151 14.73 13.08 -2.98
N GLU A 152 15.95 12.96 -3.49
CA GLU A 152 17.15 12.99 -2.67
C GLU A 152 17.51 14.43 -2.28
N PHE A 153 17.95 14.61 -1.06
CA PHE A 153 18.26 15.93 -0.52
C PHE A 153 19.49 15.89 0.39
N ASP A 154 20.19 17.01 0.39
CA ASP A 154 21.21 17.34 1.38
C ASP A 154 20.66 18.47 2.26
N ASN A 155 20.60 18.26 3.57
CA ASN A 155 20.08 19.21 4.54
C ASN A 155 20.88 20.54 4.57
N ASN A 156 22.07 20.57 4.00
CA ASN A 156 22.93 21.75 3.87
C ASN A 156 22.83 22.41 2.48
N SER A 157 22.08 21.82 1.56
CA SER A 157 21.90 22.41 0.23
C SER A 157 21.11 23.72 0.29
N ILE A 158 21.43 24.66 -0.59
CA ILE A 158 20.72 25.95 -0.67
C ILE A 158 19.22 25.75 -0.87
N ASN A 159 18.83 24.82 -1.72
CA ASN A 159 17.44 24.53 -2.02
C ASN A 159 16.69 23.98 -0.78
N TYR A 160 17.34 23.12 0.01
CA TYR A 160 16.74 22.60 1.23
C TYR A 160 16.58 23.71 2.29
N LEU A 161 17.58 24.53 2.48
CA LEU A 161 17.54 25.66 3.43
C LEU A 161 16.47 26.68 3.03
N GLN A 162 16.32 26.96 1.72
CA GLN A 162 15.24 27.82 1.21
C GLN A 162 13.86 27.20 1.47
N LEU A 163 13.67 25.94 1.17
CA LEU A 163 12.42 25.24 1.44
C LEU A 163 12.04 25.32 2.93
N ARG A 164 13.01 25.08 3.82
CA ARG A 164 12.81 25.19 5.26
C ARG A 164 12.38 26.59 5.69
N THR A 165 13.03 27.62 5.18
CA THR A 165 12.70 29.04 5.47
C THR A 165 11.29 29.36 4.99
N HIS A 166 10.94 28.99 3.77
CA HIS A 166 9.60 29.22 3.21
C HIS A 166 8.48 28.53 4.02
N PHE A 167 8.75 27.37 4.61
CA PHE A 167 7.77 26.72 5.50
C PHE A 167 7.55 27.53 6.79
N ILE A 168 8.59 28.13 7.35
CA ILE A 168 8.49 29.01 8.54
C ILE A 168 7.63 30.21 8.21
N ASP A 169 7.94 30.90 7.11
CA ASP A 169 7.23 32.09 6.66
C ASP A 169 5.76 31.79 6.39
N LEU A 170 5.48 30.72 5.65
CA LEU A 170 4.11 30.28 5.38
C LEU A 170 3.30 30.01 6.67
N TYR A 171 3.93 29.43 7.70
CA TYR A 171 3.23 29.15 8.95
C TYR A 171 2.97 30.40 9.77
N LEU A 172 3.83 31.41 9.68
CA LEU A 172 3.58 32.72 10.30
C LEU A 172 2.44 33.44 9.61
N LEU A 173 2.43 33.52 8.27
CA LEU A 173 1.35 34.10 7.47
C LEU A 173 -0.01 33.44 7.74
N ARG A 174 -0.03 32.15 7.98
CA ARG A 174 -1.26 31.41 8.27
C ARG A 174 -1.98 31.91 9.53
N PHE A 175 -1.29 32.41 10.56
CA PHE A 175 -1.94 32.93 11.76
C PHE A 175 -2.76 34.19 11.45
N ASP A 176 -2.24 35.09 10.62
CA ASP A 176 -2.97 36.29 10.19
C ASP A 176 -4.20 35.93 9.36
N PHE A 177 -4.07 34.94 8.47
CA PHE A 177 -5.18 34.46 7.70
C PHE A 177 -6.27 33.81 8.55
N ILE A 178 -5.91 33.03 9.57
CA ILE A 178 -6.88 32.45 10.53
C ILE A 178 -7.62 33.58 11.27
N ARG A 179 -6.92 34.61 11.76
CA ARG A 179 -7.56 35.74 12.42
C ARG A 179 -8.55 36.48 11.52
N SER A 180 -8.17 36.71 10.28
CA SER A 180 -9.04 37.37 9.31
C SER A 180 -10.31 36.58 9.02
N LEU A 181 -10.20 35.23 8.91
CA LEU A 181 -11.35 34.36 8.72
C LEU A 181 -12.28 34.33 9.95
N ILE A 182 -11.73 34.33 11.18
CA ILE A 182 -12.53 34.36 12.41
C ILE A 182 -13.26 35.69 12.53
N LYS A 183 -12.60 36.81 12.21
CA LYS A 183 -13.16 38.18 12.25
C LYS A 183 -14.08 38.49 11.06
N GLU A 184 -14.22 37.57 10.10
CA GLU A 184 -15.02 37.76 8.88
C GLU A 184 -14.68 39.04 8.11
N THR A 185 -13.39 39.35 7.95
CA THR A 185 -12.89 40.60 7.29
C THR A 185 -13.10 40.61 5.79
N GLY A 186 -13.68 39.56 5.21
CA GLY A 186 -13.88 39.41 3.75
C GLY A 186 -12.66 38.92 3.00
N ARG A 187 -11.53 38.62 3.68
CA ARG A 187 -10.32 38.11 3.06
C ARG A 187 -10.55 36.72 2.46
N THR A 188 -10.17 36.54 1.20
CA THR A 188 -10.39 35.31 0.43
C THR A 188 -9.17 34.37 0.47
N ASP A 189 -9.37 33.15 0.01
CA ASP A 189 -8.27 32.17 -0.16
C ASP A 189 -7.25 32.66 -1.21
N ASP A 190 -7.70 33.40 -2.23
CA ASP A 190 -6.83 33.98 -3.27
C ASP A 190 -6.01 35.14 -2.74
N ASP A 191 -6.55 35.95 -1.83
CA ASP A 191 -5.77 36.99 -1.14
C ASP A 191 -4.63 36.37 -0.34
N PHE A 192 -4.89 35.26 0.34
CA PHE A 192 -3.84 34.55 1.07
C PHE A 192 -2.78 33.93 0.13
N ARG A 193 -3.18 33.40 -1.03
CA ARG A 193 -2.24 32.90 -2.04
C ARG A 193 -1.32 34.00 -2.56
N ARG A 194 -1.87 35.15 -2.92
CA ARG A 194 -1.09 36.33 -3.37
C ARG A 194 -0.09 36.79 -2.31
N GLU A 195 -0.55 36.90 -1.07
CA GLU A 195 0.32 37.29 0.05
C GLU A 195 1.47 36.30 0.27
N VAL A 196 1.21 34.99 0.14
CA VAL A 196 2.26 33.96 0.21
C VAL A 196 3.25 34.14 -0.94
N GLU A 197 2.82 34.37 -2.17
CA GLU A 197 3.71 34.62 -3.31
C GLU A 197 4.58 35.86 -3.09
N GLU A 198 4.00 36.97 -2.63
CA GLU A 198 4.71 38.22 -2.36
C GLU A 198 5.76 38.03 -1.27
N ASN A 199 5.41 37.37 -0.16
CA ASN A 199 6.32 37.13 0.95
C ASN A 199 7.44 36.16 0.63
N LEU A 200 7.13 35.06 -0.08
CA LEU A 200 8.12 34.06 -0.45
C LEU A 200 8.93 34.47 -1.68
N LYS A 201 8.51 35.51 -2.42
CA LYS A 201 9.08 35.96 -3.68
C LYS A 201 9.16 34.83 -4.73
N LEU A 202 8.13 34.01 -4.74
CA LEU A 202 8.00 32.86 -5.62
C LEU A 202 6.67 32.92 -6.36
N GLU A 203 6.69 32.72 -7.66
CA GLU A 203 5.49 32.56 -8.48
C GLU A 203 4.97 31.12 -8.30
N LEU A 204 3.94 30.95 -7.46
CA LEU A 204 3.33 29.67 -7.13
C LEU A 204 1.98 29.46 -7.84
N PHE A 205 1.24 30.56 -8.09
CA PHE A 205 -0.14 30.52 -8.61
C PHE A 205 -0.27 31.49 -9.80
N PRO A 206 0.34 31.19 -10.97
CA PRO A 206 0.32 32.08 -12.14
C PRO A 206 -1.10 32.44 -12.57
N GLU A 207 -2.07 31.56 -12.29
CA GLU A 207 -3.49 31.78 -12.55
C GLU A 207 -4.10 33.00 -11.84
N LEU A 208 -3.46 33.54 -10.80
CA LEU A 208 -3.94 34.73 -10.08
C LEU A 208 -3.47 36.05 -10.73
N GLN A 209 -2.44 36.01 -11.58
CA GLN A 209 -1.88 37.20 -12.26
C GLN A 209 -2.69 37.58 -13.48
N GLU A 210 -3.32 36.62 -14.16
CA GLU A 210 -4.14 36.87 -15.37
C GLU A 210 -5.45 37.65 -15.06
N GLN A 211 -5.88 37.72 -13.81
CA GLN A 211 -7.11 38.43 -13.42
C GLN A 211 -6.92 39.91 -13.10
N SER A 212 -5.68 40.45 -13.09
CA SER A 212 -5.38 41.84 -12.68
C SER A 212 -5.31 42.85 -13.84
N THR A 213 -5.50 42.43 -15.08
CA THR A 213 -5.39 43.29 -16.27
C THR A 213 -6.66 43.30 -17.12
N THR A 214 -7.82 43.48 -16.52
CA THR A 214 -9.02 43.77 -17.32
C THR A 214 -9.67 45.08 -16.86
N GLN A 215 -9.27 46.15 -17.55
CA GLN A 215 -10.06 47.38 -17.63
C GLN A 215 -11.40 47.08 -18.29
N ILE A 216 -12.45 47.60 -17.70
CA ILE A 216 -13.83 47.51 -18.17
C ILE A 216 -13.96 48.14 -19.55
N PRO A 217 -14.40 47.44 -20.60
CA PRO A 217 -15.05 48.04 -21.74
C PRO A 217 -16.56 47.76 -21.69
N THR A 218 -17.28 48.83 -21.91
CA THR A 218 -18.70 48.96 -22.12
C THR A 218 -19.29 47.94 -23.11
N VAL A 219 -20.49 47.51 -22.76
CA VAL A 219 -21.44 46.67 -23.45
C VAL A 219 -21.42 46.79 -24.99
N SER A 220 -21.20 45.68 -25.69
CA SER A 220 -21.80 45.41 -26.99
C SER A 220 -21.73 43.92 -27.36
N ASN A 221 -22.93 43.35 -27.54
CA ASN A 221 -23.31 42.11 -28.20
C ASN A 221 -22.86 40.72 -27.65
N PRO A 222 -23.83 39.85 -27.34
CA PRO A 222 -23.59 38.47 -26.87
C PRO A 222 -23.53 37.49 -28.05
N SER A 223 -22.40 37.44 -28.78
CA SER A 223 -22.28 36.44 -29.88
C SER A 223 -20.86 35.96 -30.17
N GLN A 224 -19.89 36.13 -29.26
CA GLN A 224 -18.54 35.52 -29.45
C GLN A 224 -17.85 35.21 -28.13
N VAL A 225 -18.44 34.36 -27.31
CA VAL A 225 -17.74 33.66 -26.20
C VAL A 225 -18.00 32.17 -26.33
N LYS A 226 -17.55 31.63 -27.45
CA LYS A 226 -17.33 30.18 -27.62
C LYS A 226 -16.06 30.05 -28.44
N GLU A 227 -14.91 29.91 -27.78
CA GLU A 227 -13.73 29.25 -28.29
C GLU A 227 -12.48 29.74 -27.56
N GLN A 228 -12.28 29.19 -26.34
CA GLN A 228 -10.96 28.88 -25.78
C GLN A 228 -11.15 28.02 -24.53
N LEU A 229 -11.91 26.89 -24.68
CA LEU A 229 -11.74 25.75 -23.82
C LEU A 229 -10.41 25.12 -24.19
N SER A 230 -9.47 25.07 -23.25
CA SER A 230 -8.19 24.38 -23.43
C SER A 230 -8.48 22.98 -23.97
N THR A 231 -7.69 22.51 -24.93
CA THR A 231 -7.83 21.20 -25.58
C THR A 231 -7.89 20.02 -24.62
N HIS A 232 -7.43 20.20 -23.36
CA HIS A 232 -7.47 19.19 -22.30
C HIS A 232 -8.86 19.03 -21.63
N GLN A 233 -9.70 20.08 -21.60
CA GLN A 233 -11.05 19.99 -21.03
C GLN A 233 -12.03 19.20 -21.91
N SER A 234 -11.68 18.94 -23.17
CA SER A 234 -12.49 18.17 -24.11
C SER A 234 -12.18 16.66 -24.13
N THR A 235 -11.24 16.17 -23.31
CA THR A 235 -10.86 14.75 -23.29
C THR A 235 -12.00 13.86 -22.85
N PRO A 236 -12.43 12.87 -23.69
CA PRO A 236 -13.51 11.95 -23.33
C PRO A 236 -13.16 11.06 -22.12
N LEU A 237 -14.18 10.60 -21.41
CA LEU A 237 -14.03 9.67 -20.29
C LEU A 237 -13.27 8.40 -20.68
N SER A 238 -13.55 7.81 -21.86
CA SER A 238 -12.91 6.59 -22.33
C SER A 238 -11.40 6.74 -22.43
N VAL A 239 -10.93 7.83 -23.06
CA VAL A 239 -9.51 8.15 -23.24
C VAL A 239 -8.83 8.38 -21.89
N GLY A 240 -9.44 9.19 -21.02
CA GLY A 240 -8.88 9.47 -19.70
C GLY A 240 -8.83 8.24 -18.79
N ILE A 241 -9.81 7.35 -18.88
CA ILE A 241 -9.82 6.09 -18.13
C ILE A 241 -8.69 5.16 -18.59
N GLU A 242 -8.44 5.06 -19.87
CA GLU A 242 -7.33 4.25 -20.40
C GLU A 242 -5.98 4.81 -19.96
N ASN A 243 -5.74 6.10 -20.14
CA ASN A 243 -4.51 6.76 -19.69
C ASN A 243 -4.27 6.58 -18.18
N TYR A 244 -5.33 6.73 -17.37
CA TYR A 244 -5.26 6.50 -15.93
C TYR A 244 -4.87 5.08 -15.56
N ILE A 245 -5.37 4.09 -16.30
CA ILE A 245 -5.05 2.67 -16.08
C ILE A 245 -3.63 2.38 -16.50
N ASP A 246 -3.18 2.90 -17.64
CA ASP A 246 -1.85 2.67 -18.20
C ASP A 246 -0.75 3.29 -17.32
N GLU A 247 -0.94 4.50 -16.82
CA GLU A 247 0.00 5.13 -15.88
C GLU A 247 0.11 4.38 -14.56
N LYS A 248 -0.98 3.73 -14.12
CA LYS A 248 -0.95 2.85 -12.96
C LYS A 248 -0.31 1.48 -13.20
N GLY A 249 0.47 1.30 -14.25
CA GLY A 249 1.05 0.05 -14.80
C GLY A 249 1.57 -1.02 -13.83
N SER A 250 1.79 -0.69 -12.54
CA SER A 250 2.13 -1.64 -11.48
C SER A 250 0.93 -2.30 -10.81
N ILE A 251 -0.31 -1.97 -11.23
CA ILE A 251 -1.52 -2.56 -10.63
C ILE A 251 -1.71 -3.98 -11.18
N ARG A 252 -1.95 -4.94 -10.29
CA ARG A 252 -2.27 -6.32 -10.65
C ARG A 252 -3.43 -6.38 -11.65
N THR A 253 -3.34 -7.24 -12.66
CA THR A 253 -4.33 -7.46 -13.71
C THR A 253 -5.78 -7.53 -13.19
N ARG A 254 -6.00 -8.17 -12.05
CA ARG A 254 -7.32 -8.23 -11.42
C ARG A 254 -7.79 -6.86 -10.91
N SER A 255 -6.90 -6.07 -10.31
CA SER A 255 -7.24 -4.73 -9.82
C SER A 255 -7.52 -3.78 -10.98
N VAL A 256 -6.79 -3.89 -12.09
CA VAL A 256 -7.07 -3.16 -13.33
C VAL A 256 -8.51 -3.42 -13.81
N LYS A 257 -8.92 -4.70 -13.88
CA LYS A 257 -10.31 -5.06 -14.26
C LYS A 257 -11.34 -4.46 -13.31
N GLU A 258 -11.08 -4.43 -12.01
CA GLU A 258 -11.99 -3.84 -11.03
C GLU A 258 -12.06 -2.30 -11.15
N VAL A 259 -10.93 -1.64 -11.40
CA VAL A 259 -10.87 -0.19 -11.65
C VAL A 259 -11.63 0.14 -12.92
N LYS A 260 -11.29 -0.52 -14.05
CA LYS A 260 -11.96 -0.33 -15.34
C LYS A 260 -13.49 -0.55 -15.22
N HIS A 261 -13.90 -1.62 -14.53
CA HIS A 261 -15.32 -1.87 -14.27
C HIS A 261 -15.99 -0.76 -13.46
N SER A 262 -15.29 -0.21 -12.46
CA SER A 262 -15.84 0.87 -11.63
C SER A 262 -15.95 2.19 -12.39
N LEU A 263 -14.98 2.51 -13.24
CA LEU A 263 -14.96 3.74 -14.02
C LEU A 263 -15.90 3.67 -15.24
N ASN A 264 -16.07 2.49 -15.83
CA ASN A 264 -17.01 2.30 -16.93
C ASN A 264 -18.46 2.61 -16.53
N HIS A 265 -18.81 2.60 -15.24
CA HIS A 265 -20.12 3.07 -14.80
C HIS A 265 -20.35 4.56 -15.07
N LEU A 266 -19.28 5.36 -15.21
CA LEU A 266 -19.39 6.77 -15.60
C LEU A 266 -19.85 6.89 -17.05
N ILE A 267 -19.29 6.03 -17.93
CA ILE A 267 -19.66 5.99 -19.36
C ILE A 267 -21.08 5.37 -19.50
N GLU A 268 -21.42 4.37 -18.70
CA GLU A 268 -22.77 3.79 -18.70
C GLU A 268 -23.85 4.80 -18.25
N GLU A 269 -23.50 5.75 -17.36
CA GLU A 269 -24.43 6.77 -16.85
C GLU A 269 -24.60 7.95 -17.80
N TRP A 270 -23.49 8.47 -18.35
CA TRP A 270 -23.52 9.74 -19.08
C TRP A 270 -23.09 9.65 -20.55
N GLY A 271 -22.68 8.47 -21.02
CA GLY A 271 -21.98 8.35 -22.30
C GLY A 271 -20.52 8.78 -22.21
N ASP A 272 -19.85 8.82 -23.35
CA ASP A 272 -18.43 9.20 -23.45
C ASP A 272 -18.25 10.73 -23.54
N ILE A 273 -18.65 11.42 -22.50
CA ILE A 273 -18.57 12.89 -22.41
C ILE A 273 -17.19 13.35 -21.92
N PRO A 274 -16.84 14.65 -22.11
CA PRO A 274 -15.60 15.21 -21.56
C PRO A 274 -15.50 15.08 -20.05
N ILE A 275 -14.31 14.75 -19.56
CA ILE A 275 -14.05 14.57 -18.11
C ILE A 275 -14.41 15.82 -17.32
N GLY A 276 -14.04 17.01 -17.81
CA GLY A 276 -14.28 18.30 -17.16
C GLY A 276 -15.73 18.72 -17.11
N SER A 277 -16.64 18.07 -17.88
CA SER A 277 -18.06 18.43 -17.91
C SER A 277 -18.88 17.84 -16.75
N ILE A 278 -18.32 16.90 -15.96
CA ILE A 278 -19.04 16.23 -14.87
C ILE A 278 -19.11 17.11 -13.62
N THR A 279 -20.33 17.50 -13.27
CA THR A 279 -20.60 18.39 -12.14
C THR A 279 -20.86 17.61 -10.82
N ARG A 280 -20.85 18.33 -9.73
CA ARG A 280 -21.20 17.79 -8.38
C ARG A 280 -22.63 17.26 -8.33
N GLU A 281 -23.55 17.90 -9.00
CA GLU A 281 -24.96 17.49 -9.08
C GLU A 281 -25.08 16.15 -9.80
N MET A 282 -24.45 16.03 -10.98
CA MET A 282 -24.40 14.77 -11.76
C MET A 282 -23.90 13.61 -10.90
N THR A 283 -22.81 13.81 -10.16
CA THR A 283 -22.25 12.75 -9.31
C THR A 283 -23.13 12.42 -8.09
N THR A 284 -23.95 13.34 -7.63
CA THR A 284 -24.95 13.08 -6.58
C THR A 284 -26.05 12.16 -7.10
N ASN A 285 -26.55 12.39 -8.31
CA ASN A 285 -27.51 11.54 -8.98
C ASN A 285 -26.93 10.15 -9.28
N PHE A 286 -25.72 10.11 -9.83
CA PHE A 286 -24.97 8.87 -10.05
C PHE A 286 -24.81 8.02 -8.77
N LYS A 287 -24.50 8.65 -7.63
CA LYS A 287 -24.46 7.95 -6.35
C LYS A 287 -25.80 7.32 -5.98
N GLY A 288 -26.90 7.97 -6.31
CA GLY A 288 -28.26 7.44 -6.16
C GLY A 288 -28.49 6.20 -7.02
N HIS A 289 -28.07 6.27 -8.28
CA HIS A 289 -28.23 5.21 -9.26
C HIS A 289 -27.37 3.99 -8.94
N ILE A 290 -26.07 4.19 -8.67
CA ILE A 290 -25.17 3.07 -8.38
C ILE A 290 -25.59 2.26 -7.14
N ARG A 291 -26.24 2.88 -6.16
CA ARG A 291 -26.79 2.20 -4.97
C ARG A 291 -27.90 1.20 -5.30
N LYS A 292 -28.62 1.40 -6.40
CA LYS A 292 -29.72 0.55 -6.84
C LYS A 292 -29.27 -0.64 -7.69
N LEU A 293 -28.00 -0.68 -8.15
CA LEU A 293 -27.54 -1.74 -9.03
C LEU A 293 -27.62 -3.13 -8.36
N PRO A 294 -28.06 -4.17 -9.09
CA PRO A 294 -28.14 -5.52 -8.55
C PRO A 294 -26.75 -6.15 -8.40
N ARG A 295 -26.60 -7.05 -7.42
CA ARG A 295 -25.38 -7.84 -7.28
C ARG A 295 -25.15 -8.74 -8.49
N ASN A 296 -23.90 -8.82 -8.94
CA ASN A 296 -23.50 -9.69 -10.05
C ASN A 296 -24.31 -9.50 -11.34
N ARG A 297 -24.74 -8.27 -11.67
CA ARG A 297 -25.65 -7.97 -12.80
C ARG A 297 -25.23 -8.69 -14.10
N LYS A 298 -23.95 -8.66 -14.47
CA LYS A 298 -23.44 -9.29 -15.72
C LYS A 298 -23.45 -10.83 -15.71
N LYS A 299 -23.66 -11.47 -14.54
CA LYS A 299 -23.74 -12.94 -14.40
C LYS A 299 -25.16 -13.45 -14.19
N ASN A 300 -26.08 -12.58 -13.81
CA ASN A 300 -27.46 -12.96 -13.57
C ASN A 300 -28.27 -12.78 -14.86
N PRO A 301 -28.90 -13.84 -15.40
CA PRO A 301 -29.70 -13.77 -16.62
C PRO A 301 -30.80 -12.69 -16.58
N LYS A 302 -31.34 -12.39 -15.41
CA LYS A 302 -32.37 -11.36 -15.23
C LYS A 302 -31.87 -9.95 -15.51
N TYR A 303 -30.57 -9.68 -15.34
CA TYR A 303 -30.01 -8.32 -15.33
C TYR A 303 -28.87 -8.11 -16.34
N ARG A 304 -28.27 -9.19 -16.89
CA ARG A 304 -27.04 -9.11 -17.70
C ARG A 304 -27.22 -8.32 -19.01
N ASP A 305 -28.41 -8.38 -19.59
CA ASP A 305 -28.74 -7.79 -20.89
C ASP A 305 -29.45 -6.42 -20.75
N LYS A 306 -29.61 -5.91 -19.51
CA LYS A 306 -30.21 -4.61 -19.23
C LYS A 306 -29.18 -3.52 -19.10
N ASP A 307 -29.51 -2.33 -19.65
CA ASP A 307 -28.65 -1.17 -19.52
C ASP A 307 -28.64 -0.59 -18.09
N PHE A 308 -27.78 0.39 -17.87
CA PHE A 308 -27.58 0.99 -16.55
C PHE A 308 -28.86 1.70 -16.06
N HIS A 309 -29.50 2.47 -16.93
CA HIS A 309 -30.70 3.26 -16.56
C HIS A 309 -31.95 2.39 -16.39
N GLU A 310 -32.10 1.33 -17.17
CA GLU A 310 -33.16 0.34 -16.96
C GLU A 310 -33.05 -0.29 -15.57
N LEU A 311 -31.81 -0.67 -15.15
CA LEU A 311 -31.58 -1.27 -13.84
C LEU A 311 -31.90 -0.31 -12.68
N THR A 312 -31.65 1.00 -12.85
CA THR A 312 -31.94 1.98 -11.80
C THR A 312 -33.45 2.24 -11.60
N LYS A 313 -34.28 1.95 -12.61
CA LYS A 313 -35.75 2.06 -12.54
C LYS A 313 -36.40 0.80 -11.98
N MET A 314 -35.68 -0.32 -11.90
CA MET A 314 -36.24 -1.58 -11.40
C MET A 314 -36.23 -1.62 -9.86
N ASP A 315 -37.24 -2.31 -9.30
CA ASP A 315 -37.19 -2.70 -7.88
C ASP A 315 -36.25 -3.88 -7.67
N ILE A 316 -35.05 -3.60 -7.17
CA ILE A 316 -33.99 -4.56 -6.94
C ILE A 316 -34.01 -4.97 -5.46
N LYS A 317 -34.42 -6.21 -5.19
CA LYS A 317 -34.50 -6.76 -3.82
C LYS A 317 -33.14 -6.94 -3.15
N ASP A 318 -32.07 -7.19 -3.93
CA ASP A 318 -30.71 -7.43 -3.44
C ASP A 318 -29.69 -6.52 -4.18
N PRO A 319 -29.61 -5.24 -3.84
CA PRO A 319 -28.67 -4.31 -4.45
C PRO A 319 -27.24 -4.56 -3.93
N ILE A 320 -26.25 -3.94 -4.59
CA ILE A 320 -24.86 -3.98 -4.15
C ILE A 320 -24.70 -3.34 -2.76
N SER A 321 -23.77 -3.90 -1.96
CA SER A 321 -23.54 -3.42 -0.59
C SER A 321 -22.95 -2.01 -0.55
N THR A 322 -23.17 -1.29 0.55
CA THR A 322 -22.54 0.02 0.83
C THR A 322 -21.01 -0.02 0.66
N THR A 323 -20.36 -1.12 1.06
CA THR A 323 -18.91 -1.32 0.85
C THR A 323 -18.58 -1.35 -0.64
N THR A 324 -19.38 -1.99 -1.47
CA THR A 324 -19.17 -2.04 -2.94
C THR A 324 -19.42 -0.67 -3.56
N VAL A 325 -20.50 0.03 -3.18
CA VAL A 325 -20.78 1.40 -3.61
C VAL A 325 -19.59 2.31 -3.28
N ASN A 326 -19.12 2.29 -2.03
CA ASN A 326 -17.99 3.11 -1.59
C ASN A 326 -16.68 2.76 -2.32
N LYS A 327 -16.52 1.52 -2.79
CA LYS A 327 -15.39 1.11 -3.61
C LYS A 327 -15.47 1.77 -5.00
N HIS A 328 -16.63 1.74 -5.65
CA HIS A 328 -16.82 2.42 -6.94
C HIS A 328 -16.62 3.92 -6.82
N LEU A 329 -17.26 4.59 -5.85
CA LEU A 329 -17.07 6.02 -5.59
C LEU A 329 -15.61 6.37 -5.24
N GLY A 330 -14.90 5.47 -4.56
CA GLY A 330 -13.48 5.63 -4.25
C GLY A 330 -12.58 5.61 -5.49
N TRP A 331 -12.88 4.73 -6.46
CA TRP A 331 -12.16 4.70 -7.73
C TRP A 331 -12.47 5.92 -8.60
N CYS A 332 -13.74 6.35 -8.65
CA CYS A 332 -14.11 7.59 -9.34
C CYS A 332 -13.39 8.80 -8.74
N SER A 333 -13.36 8.92 -7.41
CA SER A 333 -12.63 10.01 -6.75
C SER A 333 -11.13 9.95 -7.03
N SER A 334 -10.51 8.77 -7.03
CA SER A 334 -9.08 8.62 -7.34
C SER A 334 -8.76 8.94 -8.81
N PHE A 335 -9.67 8.63 -9.73
CA PHE A 335 -9.57 9.01 -11.13
C PHE A 335 -9.64 10.53 -11.30
N TYR A 336 -10.56 11.21 -10.61
CA TYR A 336 -10.67 12.66 -10.68
C TYR A 336 -9.52 13.39 -9.96
N ASP A 337 -8.97 12.85 -8.87
CA ASP A 337 -7.73 13.40 -8.27
C ASP A 337 -6.55 13.31 -9.25
N TRP A 338 -6.46 12.23 -10.04
CA TRP A 338 -5.50 12.09 -11.13
C TRP A 338 -5.81 13.04 -12.29
N SER A 339 -7.07 13.16 -12.69
CA SER A 339 -7.51 14.04 -13.79
C SER A 339 -7.19 15.51 -13.52
N ILE A 340 -7.27 15.96 -12.28
CA ILE A 340 -6.86 17.31 -11.88
C ILE A 340 -5.36 17.50 -12.10
N ASN A 341 -4.54 16.54 -11.69
CA ASN A 341 -3.08 16.64 -11.85
C ASN A 341 -2.65 16.64 -13.33
N HIS A 342 -3.51 16.16 -14.24
CA HIS A 342 -3.27 16.11 -15.69
C HIS A 342 -4.03 17.19 -16.47
N GLY A 343 -4.69 18.13 -15.79
CA GLY A 343 -5.42 19.23 -16.43
C GLY A 343 -6.72 18.82 -17.13
N TYR A 344 -7.23 17.61 -16.93
CA TYR A 344 -8.48 17.14 -17.53
C TYR A 344 -9.73 17.63 -16.77
N SER A 345 -9.58 18.09 -15.54
CA SER A 345 -10.66 18.63 -14.72
C SER A 345 -10.11 19.54 -13.64
N ASP A 346 -10.80 20.63 -13.33
CA ASP A 346 -10.40 21.58 -12.29
C ASP A 346 -10.80 21.12 -10.88
N ILE A 347 -11.80 20.26 -10.77
CA ILE A 347 -12.36 19.82 -9.49
C ILE A 347 -12.55 18.31 -9.44
N ASN A 348 -12.55 17.75 -8.23
CA ASN A 348 -12.98 16.37 -8.00
C ASN A 348 -14.44 16.34 -7.54
N PRO A 349 -15.40 16.08 -8.44
CA PRO A 349 -16.83 16.07 -8.10
C PRO A 349 -17.25 14.89 -7.22
N PHE A 350 -16.39 13.86 -7.05
CA PHE A 350 -16.61 12.70 -6.19
C PHE A 350 -16.03 12.85 -4.77
N LYS A 351 -15.34 13.95 -4.47
CA LYS A 351 -14.68 14.14 -3.18
C LYS A 351 -15.70 14.13 -2.03
N GLY A 352 -15.47 13.30 -1.00
CA GLY A 352 -16.35 13.22 0.17
C GLY A 352 -17.70 12.50 -0.06
N MET A 353 -17.94 11.86 -1.22
CA MET A 353 -19.21 11.21 -1.53
C MET A 353 -19.44 9.83 -0.91
N LYS A 354 -18.45 9.26 -0.23
CA LYS A 354 -18.58 7.94 0.40
C LYS A 354 -19.71 7.92 1.42
N LEU A 355 -20.50 6.85 1.36
CA LEU A 355 -21.59 6.60 2.29
C LEU A 355 -21.04 6.19 3.66
N LYS A 356 -21.72 6.59 4.73
CA LYS A 356 -21.42 6.12 6.08
C LYS A 356 -21.58 4.59 6.13
N ARG A 357 -20.58 3.88 6.64
CA ARG A 357 -20.69 2.43 6.85
C ARG A 357 -21.63 2.16 8.01
N THR A 358 -22.58 1.27 7.82
CA THR A 358 -23.52 0.82 8.85
C THR A 358 -23.02 -0.40 9.61
N VAL A 359 -22.07 -1.14 9.01
CA VAL A 359 -21.49 -2.36 9.59
C VAL A 359 -20.03 -2.08 9.98
N THR A 360 -19.67 -2.47 11.20
CA THR A 360 -18.26 -2.33 11.64
C THR A 360 -17.39 -3.38 10.94
N PRO A 361 -16.09 -3.14 10.74
CA PRO A 361 -15.18 -4.14 10.16
C PRO A 361 -15.16 -5.48 10.92
N ARG A 362 -15.46 -5.46 12.22
CA ARG A 362 -15.57 -6.68 13.05
C ARG A 362 -16.75 -7.56 12.66
N ASP A 363 -17.85 -6.94 12.22
CA ASP A 363 -19.11 -7.64 11.92
C ASP A 363 -19.19 -8.07 10.45
N GLU A 364 -18.21 -7.70 9.61
CA GLU A 364 -18.18 -8.08 8.19
C GLU A 364 -17.84 -9.56 7.99
N ARG A 365 -17.14 -10.18 8.92
CA ARG A 365 -16.70 -11.58 8.84
C ARG A 365 -16.77 -12.28 10.18
N ASP A 366 -17.25 -13.51 10.18
CA ASP A 366 -17.31 -14.36 11.36
C ASP A 366 -16.09 -15.29 11.42
N ARG A 367 -15.62 -15.55 12.63
CA ARG A 367 -14.71 -16.64 12.93
C ARG A 367 -15.45 -17.98 12.92
N PHE A 368 -14.74 -19.07 12.82
CA PHE A 368 -15.29 -20.38 13.13
C PHE A 368 -15.33 -20.58 14.65
N SER A 369 -16.46 -21.04 15.18
CA SER A 369 -16.59 -21.47 16.55
C SER A 369 -15.89 -22.83 16.76
N GLU A 370 -15.70 -23.24 18.01
CA GLU A 370 -15.16 -24.58 18.31
C GLU A 370 -16.05 -25.70 17.76
N SER A 371 -17.37 -25.52 17.81
CA SER A 371 -18.33 -26.46 17.21
C SER A 371 -18.21 -26.51 15.70
N ASP A 372 -17.98 -25.37 15.04
CA ASP A 372 -17.71 -25.33 13.58
C ASP A 372 -16.44 -26.08 13.23
N LEU A 373 -15.34 -25.81 13.97
CA LEU A 373 -14.05 -26.48 13.74
C LEU A 373 -14.17 -27.98 13.96
N LYS A 374 -14.93 -28.44 14.97
CA LYS A 374 -15.19 -29.87 15.21
C LYS A 374 -15.92 -30.51 14.02
N LYS A 375 -16.88 -29.83 13.41
CA LYS A 375 -17.55 -30.31 12.19
C LYS A 375 -16.62 -30.28 10.98
N ILE A 376 -15.85 -29.19 10.80
CA ILE A 376 -14.91 -29.03 9.67
C ILE A 376 -13.84 -30.13 9.72
N PHE A 377 -13.25 -30.41 10.86
CA PHE A 377 -12.16 -31.37 11.02
C PHE A 377 -12.61 -32.73 11.57
N GLY A 378 -13.90 -33.03 11.55
CA GLY A 378 -14.42 -34.37 11.86
C GLY A 378 -13.87 -35.38 10.83
N LYS A 379 -13.23 -36.46 11.31
CA LYS A 379 -12.46 -37.40 10.49
C LYS A 379 -13.23 -37.88 9.25
N GLU A 380 -14.44 -38.39 9.44
CA GLU A 380 -15.24 -38.93 8.33
C GLU A 380 -15.53 -37.88 7.26
N ASN A 381 -16.04 -36.72 7.65
CA ASN A 381 -16.35 -35.64 6.72
C ASN A 381 -15.08 -35.10 6.06
N TYR A 382 -14.02 -34.86 6.84
CA TYR A 382 -12.81 -34.24 6.34
C TYR A 382 -12.10 -35.13 5.31
N ILE A 383 -11.90 -36.39 5.61
CA ILE A 383 -11.23 -37.33 4.71
C ILE A 383 -12.07 -37.59 3.45
N HIS A 384 -13.38 -37.78 3.62
CA HIS A 384 -14.27 -38.01 2.48
C HIS A 384 -14.30 -36.79 1.52
N PHE A 385 -14.46 -35.58 2.05
CA PHE A 385 -14.57 -34.37 1.21
C PHE A 385 -13.25 -33.87 0.65
N THR A 386 -12.13 -34.15 1.29
CA THR A 386 -10.81 -33.72 0.76
C THR A 386 -10.33 -34.54 -0.42
N LYS A 387 -11.01 -35.66 -0.73
CA LYS A 387 -10.74 -36.50 -1.93
C LYS A 387 -9.25 -36.83 -2.10
N ILE A 388 -8.59 -37.20 -1.02
CA ILE A 388 -7.16 -37.54 -1.00
C ILE A 388 -6.84 -38.63 -2.02
N GLU A 389 -7.72 -39.64 -2.15
CA GLU A 389 -7.58 -40.73 -3.10
C GLU A 389 -7.50 -40.25 -4.56
N GLY A 390 -8.14 -39.11 -4.87
CA GLY A 390 -8.03 -38.42 -6.15
C GLY A 390 -6.83 -37.48 -6.27
N ARG A 391 -5.85 -37.58 -5.37
CA ARG A 391 -4.62 -36.75 -5.34
C ARG A 391 -4.88 -35.24 -5.22
N ARG A 392 -6.00 -34.85 -4.61
CA ARG A 392 -6.35 -33.45 -4.35
C ARG A 392 -5.77 -32.98 -3.01
N TYR A 393 -4.43 -33.06 -2.89
CA TYR A 393 -3.70 -32.77 -1.63
C TYR A 393 -3.92 -31.34 -1.11
N GLU A 394 -4.17 -30.40 -2.03
CA GLU A 394 -4.47 -29.02 -1.69
C GLU A 394 -5.76 -28.88 -0.87
N LEU A 395 -6.75 -29.75 -1.09
CA LEU A 395 -8.01 -29.72 -0.33
C LEU A 395 -7.83 -30.20 1.10
N TYR A 396 -6.86 -31.08 1.33
CA TYR A 396 -6.53 -31.60 2.66
C TYR A 396 -5.64 -30.61 3.43
N TRP A 397 -4.54 -30.15 2.80
CA TRP A 397 -3.57 -29.35 3.54
C TRP A 397 -3.98 -27.89 3.74
N THR A 398 -4.69 -27.26 2.78
CA THR A 398 -4.98 -25.82 2.89
C THR A 398 -5.83 -25.45 4.11
N PRO A 399 -6.89 -26.18 4.51
CA PRO A 399 -7.63 -25.86 5.72
C PRO A 399 -6.81 -26.09 7.00
N LEU A 400 -6.00 -27.16 7.05
CA LEU A 400 -5.11 -27.45 8.17
C LEU A 400 -4.03 -26.38 8.33
N ILE A 401 -3.38 -25.98 7.24
CA ILE A 401 -2.42 -24.87 7.27
C ILE A 401 -3.14 -23.58 7.71
N GLY A 402 -4.32 -23.31 7.15
CA GLY A 402 -5.10 -22.11 7.47
C GLY A 402 -5.45 -21.99 8.96
N VAL A 403 -5.89 -23.09 9.59
CA VAL A 403 -6.33 -23.08 11.00
C VAL A 403 -5.14 -22.99 11.97
N PHE A 404 -3.96 -23.50 11.61
CA PHE A 404 -2.78 -23.49 12.48
C PHE A 404 -1.77 -22.37 12.21
N SER A 405 -1.96 -21.58 11.16
CA SER A 405 -1.05 -20.48 10.81
C SER A 405 -1.74 -19.13 10.62
N GLY A 406 -3.05 -19.14 10.31
CA GLY A 406 -3.77 -17.93 9.91
C GLY A 406 -3.33 -17.36 8.56
N LEU A 407 -2.57 -18.09 7.75
CA LEU A 407 -2.15 -17.69 6.41
C LEU A 407 -3.37 -17.42 5.50
N ARG A 408 -3.23 -16.46 4.57
CA ARG A 408 -4.26 -16.24 3.54
C ARG A 408 -4.26 -17.40 2.56
N LEU A 409 -5.43 -17.77 2.04
CA LEU A 409 -5.51 -18.87 1.06
C LEU A 409 -4.57 -18.68 -0.12
N GLY A 410 -4.43 -17.42 -0.63
CA GLY A 410 -3.46 -17.13 -1.68
C GLY A 410 -2.02 -17.41 -1.27
N GLU A 411 -1.62 -17.05 -0.05
CA GLU A 411 -0.27 -17.34 0.48
C GLU A 411 -0.01 -18.85 0.55
N ILE A 412 -1.01 -19.64 0.97
CA ILE A 412 -0.89 -21.11 1.05
C ILE A 412 -0.80 -21.74 -0.34
N THR A 413 -1.63 -21.32 -1.27
CA THR A 413 -1.71 -21.94 -2.60
C THR A 413 -0.56 -21.56 -3.54
N THR A 414 0.19 -20.49 -3.20
CA THR A 414 1.39 -20.05 -3.92
C THR A 414 2.70 -20.49 -3.24
N LEU A 415 2.65 -21.36 -2.23
CA LEU A 415 3.87 -21.84 -1.58
C LEU A 415 4.73 -22.66 -2.55
N TYR A 416 5.97 -22.24 -2.70
CA TYR A 416 7.03 -23.04 -3.31
C TYR A 416 7.68 -23.94 -2.26
N LEU A 417 8.27 -25.03 -2.68
CA LEU A 417 8.85 -26.02 -1.79
C LEU A 417 10.08 -25.48 -1.02
N ASP A 418 10.84 -24.57 -1.61
CA ASP A 418 11.96 -23.86 -0.98
C ASP A 418 11.53 -22.77 0.03
N ASN A 419 10.27 -22.38 0.01
CA ASN A 419 9.69 -21.53 1.05
C ASN A 419 9.26 -22.29 2.31
N ILE A 420 9.42 -23.61 2.31
CA ILE A 420 9.17 -24.49 3.46
C ILE A 420 10.51 -25.03 3.90
N LYS A 421 11.11 -24.39 4.88
CA LYS A 421 12.51 -24.65 5.30
C LYS A 421 12.72 -24.52 6.79
N GLU A 422 13.79 -25.11 7.28
CA GLU A 422 14.25 -24.90 8.64
C GLU A 422 14.98 -23.56 8.75
N ILE A 423 14.59 -22.76 9.73
CA ILE A 423 15.19 -21.46 10.02
C ILE A 423 15.66 -21.47 11.48
N SER A 424 16.91 -21.03 11.70
CA SER A 424 17.50 -20.94 13.04
C SER A 424 16.95 -19.73 13.78
N GLY A 425 16.53 -19.94 15.03
CA GLY A 425 16.19 -18.89 15.98
C GLY A 425 17.43 -18.37 16.75
N ASN A 426 17.18 -17.56 17.80
CA ASN A 426 18.24 -16.94 18.63
C ASN A 426 19.18 -17.94 19.32
N HIS A 427 18.67 -19.10 19.70
CA HIS A 427 19.43 -20.13 20.46
C HIS A 427 19.90 -21.28 19.58
N ARG A 428 20.06 -21.05 18.26
CA ARG A 428 20.39 -22.08 17.25
C ARG A 428 19.37 -23.21 17.12
N GLU A 429 18.21 -23.09 17.78
CA GLU A 429 17.08 -24.00 17.56
C GLU A 429 16.54 -23.82 16.15
N LYS A 430 16.56 -24.88 15.37
CA LYS A 430 15.98 -24.89 14.03
C LYS A 430 14.48 -25.20 14.11
N ARG A 431 13.68 -24.46 13.34
CA ARG A 431 12.25 -24.68 13.22
C ARG A 431 11.83 -24.67 11.78
N TRP A 432 10.99 -25.59 11.41
CA TRP A 432 10.30 -25.56 10.13
C TRP A 432 9.38 -24.35 10.08
N CYS A 433 9.48 -23.61 8.99
CA CYS A 433 8.74 -22.36 8.78
C CYS A 433 8.21 -22.27 7.35
N PHE A 434 7.12 -21.52 7.21
CA PHE A 434 6.70 -20.95 5.94
C PHE A 434 7.39 -19.58 5.78
N ASP A 435 8.19 -19.42 4.74
CA ASP A 435 8.81 -18.15 4.36
C ASP A 435 7.89 -17.44 3.36
N ILE A 436 7.12 -16.48 3.85
CA ILE A 436 6.19 -15.71 3.03
C ILE A 436 6.94 -14.51 2.47
N VAL A 437 7.45 -14.66 1.27
CA VAL A 437 8.31 -13.70 0.59
C VAL A 437 7.81 -13.46 -0.83
N GLU A 438 8.04 -12.26 -1.35
CA GLU A 438 7.89 -11.93 -2.77
C GLU A 438 9.23 -12.14 -3.46
N GLU A 439 9.22 -12.84 -4.58
CA GLU A 439 10.40 -13.19 -5.36
C GLU A 439 10.19 -12.65 -6.77
N PRO A 440 10.97 -11.61 -7.18
CA PRO A 440 10.77 -10.94 -8.48
C PRO A 440 10.86 -11.88 -9.69
N GLU A 441 11.65 -12.95 -9.57
CA GLU A 441 11.84 -13.99 -10.59
C GLU A 441 10.63 -14.93 -10.74
N ARG A 442 9.67 -14.86 -9.81
CA ARG A 442 8.45 -15.69 -9.82
C ARG A 442 7.21 -14.82 -10.04
N GLU A 443 6.91 -14.57 -11.31
CA GLU A 443 5.79 -13.70 -11.73
C GLU A 443 4.41 -14.11 -11.19
N ASP A 444 4.24 -15.38 -10.80
CA ASP A 444 3.00 -15.92 -10.24
C ASP A 444 2.89 -15.73 -8.71
N LYS A 445 3.95 -15.22 -8.05
CA LYS A 445 4.05 -15.09 -6.62
C LYS A 445 4.07 -13.64 -6.16
N HIS A 446 2.90 -13.13 -5.77
CA HIS A 446 2.75 -11.76 -5.31
C HIS A 446 2.21 -11.68 -3.88
N LEU A 447 2.77 -10.79 -3.08
CA LEU A 447 2.22 -10.44 -1.77
C LEU A 447 1.20 -9.31 -1.89
N LYS A 448 0.17 -9.31 -1.05
CA LYS A 448 -0.86 -8.28 -1.07
C LYS A 448 -0.33 -6.90 -0.66
N THR A 449 0.61 -6.88 0.27
CA THR A 449 1.26 -5.66 0.82
C THR A 449 2.70 -6.00 1.18
N LYS A 450 3.59 -5.01 1.23
CA LYS A 450 4.98 -5.19 1.70
C LYS A 450 5.05 -5.77 3.13
N SER A 451 4.11 -5.39 4.01
CA SER A 451 3.98 -5.94 5.38
C SER A 451 3.57 -7.42 5.42
N SER A 452 3.17 -8.01 4.30
CA SER A 452 2.86 -9.45 4.24
C SER A 452 4.11 -10.34 4.26
N ARG A 453 5.32 -9.79 3.97
CA ARG A 453 6.59 -10.52 4.04
C ARG A 453 6.89 -10.89 5.49
N ARG A 454 7.01 -12.17 5.76
CA ARG A 454 7.22 -12.67 7.13
C ARG A 454 7.59 -14.15 7.15
N ILE A 455 8.14 -14.59 8.27
CA ILE A 455 8.37 -16.01 8.57
C ILE A 455 7.26 -16.48 9.52
N VAL A 456 6.64 -17.61 9.20
CA VAL A 456 5.57 -18.21 10.00
C VAL A 456 6.00 -19.62 10.43
N PRO A 457 6.29 -19.85 11.73
CA PRO A 457 6.66 -21.18 12.21
C PRO A 457 5.53 -22.18 11.97
N ILE A 458 5.89 -23.41 11.57
CA ILE A 458 4.94 -24.49 11.34
C ILE A 458 4.52 -25.07 12.70
N HIS A 459 3.21 -25.20 12.89
CA HIS A 459 2.63 -25.76 14.11
C HIS A 459 2.91 -27.26 14.25
N ASP A 460 3.19 -27.72 15.47
CA ASP A 460 3.52 -29.12 15.77
C ASP A 460 2.47 -30.12 15.25
N THR A 461 1.20 -29.75 15.23
CA THR A 461 0.14 -30.61 14.70
C THR A 461 0.37 -30.93 13.21
N LEU A 462 0.81 -29.95 12.41
CA LEU A 462 1.11 -30.19 10.99
C LEU A 462 2.30 -31.16 10.85
N LEU A 463 3.34 -30.99 11.68
CA LEU A 463 4.49 -31.90 11.71
C LEU A 463 4.08 -33.30 12.12
N LYS A 464 3.22 -33.46 13.15
CA LYS A 464 2.68 -34.75 13.61
C LYS A 464 1.77 -35.43 12.56
N LEU A 465 1.17 -34.68 11.66
CA LEU A 465 0.43 -35.18 10.51
C LEU A 465 1.34 -35.57 9.33
N ASN A 466 2.66 -35.58 9.55
CA ASN A 466 3.69 -35.95 8.57
C ASN A 466 3.76 -34.98 7.39
N PHE A 467 3.61 -33.68 7.63
CA PHE A 467 3.65 -32.65 6.59
C PHE A 467 5.01 -32.61 5.86
N ILE A 468 6.12 -32.76 6.56
CA ILE A 468 7.45 -32.77 5.95
C ILE A 468 7.68 -34.05 5.16
N GLU A 469 7.31 -35.23 5.71
CA GLU A 469 7.36 -36.49 4.97
C GLU A 469 6.53 -36.42 3.67
N PHE A 470 5.35 -35.80 3.72
CA PHE A 470 4.53 -35.56 2.53
C PHE A 470 5.29 -34.77 1.45
N ILE A 471 5.99 -33.68 1.85
CA ILE A 471 6.78 -32.86 0.93
C ILE A 471 7.94 -33.65 0.34
N GLU A 472 8.66 -34.40 1.15
CA GLU A 472 9.78 -35.24 0.72
C GLU A 472 9.35 -36.31 -0.29
N LEU A 473 8.22 -36.94 -0.04
CA LEU A 473 7.65 -37.93 -0.96
C LEU A 473 7.24 -37.29 -2.31
N LEU A 474 6.65 -36.09 -2.26
CA LEU A 474 6.33 -35.35 -3.49
C LEU A 474 7.59 -35.03 -4.31
N LYS A 475 8.66 -34.53 -3.66
CA LYS A 475 9.95 -34.25 -4.31
C LYS A 475 10.60 -35.52 -4.87
N LYS A 476 10.52 -36.63 -4.13
CA LYS A 476 11.06 -37.92 -4.58
C LYS A 476 10.32 -38.43 -5.81
N LYS A 477 9.00 -38.28 -5.86
CA LYS A 477 8.16 -38.70 -6.99
C LYS A 477 8.35 -37.81 -8.22
N ASP A 478 8.48 -36.52 -8.03
CA ASP A 478 8.68 -35.53 -9.08
C ASP A 478 9.79 -34.56 -8.66
N PRO A 479 11.06 -34.84 -9.02
CA PRO A 479 12.20 -33.99 -8.72
C PRO A 479 12.12 -32.58 -9.34
N SER A 480 11.32 -32.41 -10.40
CA SER A 480 11.12 -31.12 -11.08
C SER A 480 10.06 -30.25 -10.39
N ARG A 481 9.42 -30.77 -9.34
CA ARG A 481 8.36 -30.07 -8.63
C ARG A 481 8.90 -28.85 -7.87
N GLU A 482 8.36 -27.71 -8.20
CA GLU A 482 8.74 -26.45 -7.55
C GLU A 482 7.72 -26.02 -6.48
N ARG A 483 6.42 -26.20 -6.72
CA ARG A 483 5.36 -25.73 -5.82
C ARG A 483 4.77 -26.85 -4.98
N LEU A 484 4.32 -26.50 -3.78
CA LEU A 484 3.64 -27.43 -2.88
C LEU A 484 2.41 -28.06 -3.57
N PHE A 485 1.63 -27.24 -4.29
CA PHE A 485 0.43 -27.65 -5.01
C PHE A 485 0.58 -27.35 -6.51
N GLN A 486 1.46 -28.10 -7.18
CA GLN A 486 1.81 -27.93 -8.58
C GLN A 486 0.59 -28.10 -9.51
N GLU A 487 -0.40 -28.89 -9.10
CA GLU A 487 -1.61 -29.21 -9.85
C GLU A 487 -2.62 -28.05 -9.94
N LEU A 488 -2.45 -27.03 -9.11
CA LEU A 488 -3.31 -25.85 -9.14
C LEU A 488 -3.00 -24.99 -10.37
N LYS A 489 -4.05 -24.68 -11.13
CA LYS A 489 -3.95 -23.82 -12.31
C LYS A 489 -4.03 -22.35 -11.93
N LEU A 490 -3.16 -21.53 -12.51
CA LEU A 490 -3.20 -20.08 -12.39
C LEU A 490 -4.49 -19.53 -13.02
N SER A 491 -5.23 -18.71 -12.29
CA SER A 491 -6.45 -18.08 -12.78
C SER A 491 -6.53 -16.65 -12.24
N GLU A 492 -6.54 -15.67 -13.14
CA GLU A 492 -6.58 -14.25 -12.78
C GLU A 492 -5.47 -13.86 -11.78
N GLY A 493 -4.24 -14.33 -12.00
CA GLY A 493 -3.07 -14.03 -11.18
C GLY A 493 -3.04 -14.73 -9.82
N ASN A 494 -3.79 -15.82 -9.60
CA ASN A 494 -3.68 -16.61 -8.37
C ASN A 494 -4.14 -18.07 -8.55
N TYR A 495 -3.73 -18.94 -7.62
CA TYR A 495 -4.03 -20.37 -7.61
C TYR A 495 -5.22 -20.77 -6.72
N ASN A 496 -5.81 -19.83 -6.02
CA ASN A 496 -6.77 -20.11 -4.94
C ASN A 496 -8.20 -20.41 -5.41
N LYS A 497 -8.55 -20.20 -6.69
CA LYS A 497 -9.93 -20.25 -7.21
C LYS A 497 -10.60 -21.61 -6.95
N ASN A 498 -9.92 -22.70 -7.29
CA ASN A 498 -10.48 -24.05 -7.15
C ASN A 498 -10.67 -24.43 -5.69
N VAL A 499 -9.68 -24.18 -4.83
CA VAL A 499 -9.75 -24.45 -3.39
C VAL A 499 -10.83 -23.60 -2.73
N SER A 500 -10.88 -22.30 -3.06
CA SER A 500 -11.89 -21.38 -2.54
C SER A 500 -13.31 -21.81 -2.95
N THR A 501 -13.49 -22.19 -4.22
CA THR A 501 -14.79 -22.65 -4.73
C THR A 501 -15.22 -23.93 -4.05
N PHE A 502 -14.32 -24.90 -3.92
CA PHE A 502 -14.61 -26.17 -3.25
C PHE A 502 -14.98 -25.93 -1.79
N PHE A 503 -14.13 -25.24 -1.03
CA PHE A 503 -14.34 -25.02 0.40
C PHE A 503 -15.61 -24.22 0.68
N ASN A 504 -15.81 -23.10 -0.02
CA ASN A 504 -16.91 -22.19 0.27
C ASN A 504 -18.26 -22.59 -0.36
N LYS A 505 -18.25 -23.31 -1.49
CA LYS A 505 -19.49 -23.64 -2.23
C LYS A 505 -19.91 -25.10 -2.14
N ARG A 506 -19.02 -25.98 -1.65
CA ARG A 506 -19.32 -27.42 -1.49
C ARG A 506 -19.13 -27.87 -0.05
N TYR A 507 -17.92 -27.70 0.52
CA TYR A 507 -17.59 -28.24 1.83
C TYR A 507 -18.36 -27.54 2.98
N LEU A 508 -18.29 -26.22 3.12
CA LEU A 508 -19.05 -25.53 4.16
C LEU A 508 -20.56 -25.71 4.06
N PRO A 509 -21.18 -25.67 2.87
CA PRO A 509 -22.60 -25.97 2.74
C PRO A 509 -22.99 -27.39 3.16
N SER A 510 -22.19 -28.41 2.81
CA SER A 510 -22.48 -29.80 3.21
C SER A 510 -22.46 -30.03 4.73
N LEU A 511 -21.75 -29.17 5.47
CA LEU A 511 -21.70 -29.19 6.93
C LEU A 511 -22.77 -28.28 7.59
N GLY A 512 -23.58 -27.58 6.79
CA GLY A 512 -24.53 -26.58 7.29
C GLY A 512 -23.87 -25.33 7.90
N LEU A 513 -22.61 -25.05 7.51
CA LEU A 513 -21.80 -23.98 8.11
C LEU A 513 -21.71 -22.73 7.23
N LYS A 514 -22.19 -22.78 5.98
CA LYS A 514 -22.06 -21.66 5.05
C LYS A 514 -23.03 -20.53 5.40
N THR A 515 -22.46 -19.36 5.67
CA THR A 515 -23.17 -18.09 5.79
C THR A 515 -22.53 -17.06 4.86
N ASP A 516 -23.12 -15.87 4.75
CA ASP A 516 -22.51 -14.77 4.00
C ASP A 516 -21.19 -14.29 4.62
N LYS A 517 -21.04 -14.48 5.93
CA LYS A 517 -19.85 -14.04 6.69
C LYS A 517 -18.81 -15.13 6.86
N LYS A 518 -19.15 -16.44 6.76
CA LYS A 518 -18.23 -17.56 6.93
C LYS A 518 -17.67 -18.05 5.58
N ASN A 519 -16.35 -18.09 5.48
CA ASN A 519 -15.62 -18.60 4.32
C ASN A 519 -14.21 -19.05 4.74
N PHE A 520 -13.35 -19.44 3.79
CA PHE A 520 -11.97 -19.84 4.10
C PHE A 520 -11.18 -18.81 4.93
N HIS A 521 -11.38 -17.52 4.66
CA HIS A 521 -10.70 -16.46 5.42
C HIS A 521 -11.10 -16.42 6.90
N SER A 522 -12.22 -17.05 7.26
CA SER A 522 -12.65 -17.21 8.65
C SER A 522 -11.64 -17.97 9.51
N PHE A 523 -10.79 -18.86 8.95
CA PHE A 523 -9.68 -19.48 9.68
C PHE A 523 -8.72 -18.41 10.23
N ARG A 524 -8.39 -17.42 9.44
CA ARG A 524 -7.52 -16.33 9.88
C ARG A 524 -8.15 -15.49 10.98
N HIS A 525 -9.46 -15.21 10.88
CA HIS A 525 -10.20 -14.55 11.95
C HIS A 525 -10.24 -15.42 13.23
N THR A 526 -10.37 -16.75 13.06
CA THR A 526 -10.32 -17.70 14.18
C THR A 526 -8.98 -17.67 14.89
N VAL A 527 -7.87 -17.74 14.16
CA VAL A 527 -6.52 -17.65 14.73
C VAL A 527 -6.30 -16.31 15.44
N SER A 528 -6.67 -15.20 14.78
CA SER A 528 -6.54 -13.86 15.36
C SER A 528 -7.30 -13.71 16.67
N ASP A 529 -8.56 -14.13 16.69
CA ASP A 529 -9.40 -14.04 17.88
C ASP A 529 -8.93 -15.02 18.98
N HIS A 530 -8.57 -16.25 18.60
CA HIS A 530 -8.06 -17.25 19.54
C HIS A 530 -6.81 -16.75 20.28
N LEU A 531 -5.84 -16.18 19.57
CA LEU A 531 -4.64 -15.63 20.19
C LEU A 531 -4.95 -14.40 21.05
N LYS A 532 -5.90 -13.57 20.63
CA LYS A 532 -6.37 -12.43 21.43
C LYS A 532 -7.02 -12.91 22.75
N GLN A 533 -7.88 -13.95 22.71
CA GLN A 533 -8.51 -14.51 23.90
C GLN A 533 -7.50 -15.19 24.84
N LYS A 534 -6.34 -15.63 24.32
CA LYS A 534 -5.20 -16.12 25.11
C LYS A 534 -4.31 -14.98 25.67
N GLY A 535 -4.69 -13.71 25.48
CA GLY A 535 -3.96 -12.56 25.98
C GLY A 535 -2.63 -12.27 25.25
N ILE A 536 -2.48 -12.77 24.01
CA ILE A 536 -1.25 -12.53 23.25
C ILE A 536 -1.22 -11.07 22.78
N GLU A 537 -0.09 -10.42 22.97
CA GLU A 537 0.12 -9.02 22.61
C GLU A 537 -0.10 -8.77 21.11
N PRO A 538 -0.79 -7.67 20.75
CA PRO A 538 -1.22 -7.42 19.36
C PRO A 538 -0.08 -7.41 18.34
N HIS A 539 1.11 -6.96 18.69
CA HIS A 539 2.24 -6.89 17.77
C HIS A 539 2.73 -8.27 17.33
N PHE A 540 2.75 -9.28 18.23
CA PHE A 540 3.07 -10.66 17.84
C PHE A 540 2.00 -11.25 16.91
N VAL A 541 0.72 -10.98 17.19
CA VAL A 541 -0.39 -11.45 16.34
C VAL A 541 -0.34 -10.78 14.97
N ASN A 542 -0.04 -9.47 14.93
CA ASN A 542 0.10 -8.71 13.68
C ASN A 542 1.26 -9.25 12.84
N GLU A 543 2.41 -9.50 13.45
CA GLU A 543 3.57 -10.09 12.76
C GLU A 543 3.22 -11.47 12.19
N LEU A 544 2.68 -12.39 13.01
CA LEU A 544 2.27 -13.73 12.56
C LEU A 544 1.32 -13.66 11.37
N LEU A 545 0.35 -12.76 11.43
CA LEU A 545 -0.68 -12.61 10.40
C LEU A 545 -0.24 -11.72 9.22
N GLY A 546 0.83 -10.93 9.33
CA GLY A 546 1.28 -9.97 8.31
C GLY A 546 0.27 -8.81 8.18
N HIS A 547 -0.06 -8.20 9.30
CA HIS A 547 -0.73 -6.93 9.40
C HIS A 547 0.30 -5.85 9.73
N SER A 548 0.09 -4.63 9.24
CA SER A 548 0.84 -3.47 9.73
C SER A 548 0.57 -3.27 11.22
N SER A 549 1.58 -2.98 11.99
CA SER A 549 1.43 -2.69 13.42
C SER A 549 0.67 -1.38 13.68
N GLY A 550 0.65 -0.49 12.67
CA GLY A 550 0.18 0.88 12.80
C GLY A 550 1.14 1.78 13.57
N ASN A 551 2.26 1.23 14.03
CA ASN A 551 3.36 1.96 14.66
C ASN A 551 4.52 2.06 13.66
N ILE A 552 4.87 3.29 13.28
CA ILE A 552 5.89 3.58 12.28
C ILE A 552 7.25 3.02 12.69
N ASP A 553 7.59 3.07 13.98
CA ASP A 553 8.87 2.61 14.50
C ASP A 553 9.01 1.08 14.37
N MET A 554 7.94 0.34 14.70
CA MET A 554 7.93 -1.12 14.56
C MET A 554 7.93 -1.56 13.09
N ASP A 555 7.17 -0.89 12.24
CA ASP A 555 7.03 -1.26 10.82
C ASP A 555 8.25 -0.86 9.98
N ARG A 556 9.03 0.16 10.39
CA ARG A 556 10.13 0.74 9.62
C ARG A 556 11.52 0.30 10.10
N TYR A 557 11.72 0.19 11.41
CA TYR A 557 13.02 -0.08 12.03
C TYR A 557 13.13 -1.48 12.64
N GLY A 558 12.00 -2.13 12.95
CA GLY A 558 11.97 -3.48 13.48
C GLY A 558 12.24 -4.52 12.38
N LYS A 559 13.28 -5.36 12.57
CA LYS A 559 13.35 -6.64 11.85
C LYS A 559 12.27 -7.56 12.39
N GLY A 560 11.72 -8.46 11.53
CA GLY A 560 10.75 -9.46 11.96
C GLY A 560 11.24 -10.29 13.15
N TYR A 561 10.33 -10.77 13.98
CA TYR A 561 10.66 -11.63 15.12
C TYR A 561 11.30 -12.93 14.67
N ASN A 562 12.24 -13.44 15.46
CA ASN A 562 12.82 -14.75 15.22
C ASN A 562 11.75 -15.85 15.34
N PRO A 563 11.89 -16.95 14.57
CA PRO A 563 10.91 -18.03 14.53
C PRO A 563 10.59 -18.65 15.89
N ASP A 564 11.56 -18.80 16.77
CA ASP A 564 11.39 -19.32 18.13
C ASP A 564 10.51 -18.42 19.01
N ILE A 565 10.65 -17.10 18.87
CA ILE A 565 9.81 -16.12 19.58
C ILE A 565 8.36 -16.22 19.09
N LEU A 566 8.13 -16.16 17.78
CA LEU A 566 6.78 -16.27 17.22
C LEU A 566 6.13 -17.63 17.53
N TYR A 567 6.93 -18.70 17.49
CA TYR A 567 6.46 -20.01 17.87
C TYR A 567 6.00 -20.04 19.33
N ASN A 568 6.84 -19.64 20.26
CA ASN A 568 6.55 -19.70 21.70
C ASN A 568 5.42 -18.74 22.11
N LYS A 569 5.41 -17.52 21.54
CA LYS A 569 4.41 -16.48 21.86
C LYS A 569 3.06 -16.74 21.19
N CYS A 570 3.05 -17.22 19.94
CA CYS A 570 1.82 -17.36 19.15
C CYS A 570 1.51 -18.79 18.76
N VAL A 571 2.36 -19.43 17.95
CA VAL A 571 2.01 -20.67 17.25
C VAL A 571 1.73 -21.80 18.23
N LYS A 572 2.57 -22.01 19.23
CA LYS A 572 2.39 -23.01 20.30
C LYS A 572 1.10 -22.79 21.11
N LYS A 573 0.54 -21.57 21.11
CA LYS A 573 -0.70 -21.23 21.81
C LYS A 573 -1.96 -21.51 21.00
N ILE A 574 -1.83 -21.88 19.73
CA ILE A 574 -2.96 -22.25 18.87
C ILE A 574 -3.39 -23.68 19.23
N PHE A 575 -4.31 -23.77 20.14
CA PHE A 575 -4.89 -25.04 20.58
C PHE A 575 -6.40 -24.87 20.74
N TYR A 576 -7.17 -25.68 20.01
CA TYR A 576 -8.63 -25.62 20.01
C TYR A 576 -9.20 -26.69 20.94
N GLU A 577 -9.71 -26.24 22.07
CA GLU A 577 -10.38 -27.07 23.06
C GLU A 577 -11.87 -27.23 22.73
N THR A 578 -12.48 -28.33 23.12
CA THR A 578 -13.93 -28.48 23.10
C THR A 578 -14.49 -28.26 24.52
N SER A 579 -15.82 -28.01 24.61
CA SER A 579 -16.55 -27.81 25.89
C SER A 579 -16.30 -28.87 26.96
N HIS A 580 -15.75 -30.03 26.60
CA HIS A 580 -15.41 -31.12 27.51
C HIS A 580 -13.91 -31.23 27.80
N LYS A 581 -13.13 -30.16 27.61
CA LYS A 581 -11.66 -30.13 27.77
C LYS A 581 -10.89 -31.13 26.89
N ARG A 582 -11.55 -31.80 25.95
CA ARG A 582 -10.92 -32.64 24.94
C ARG A 582 -10.76 -31.79 23.68
N GLY A 583 -9.53 -31.57 23.26
CA GLY A 583 -9.25 -30.86 22.02
C GLY A 583 -9.87 -31.56 20.80
N ILE A 584 -9.91 -30.84 19.65
CA ILE A 584 -10.28 -31.45 18.38
C ILE A 584 -9.21 -32.51 18.05
N ASP A 585 -9.65 -33.73 17.74
CA ASP A 585 -8.73 -34.83 17.43
C ASP A 585 -8.16 -34.74 16.02
N PHE A 586 -7.19 -33.83 15.86
CA PHE A 586 -6.45 -33.72 14.61
C PHE A 586 -5.56 -34.94 14.31
N LYS A 587 -5.17 -35.72 15.32
CA LYS A 587 -4.32 -36.91 15.11
C LYS A 587 -5.03 -37.97 14.28
N SER A 588 -6.36 -38.07 14.43
CA SER A 588 -7.17 -39.00 13.63
C SER A 588 -7.17 -38.70 12.13
N LEU A 589 -6.73 -37.49 11.73
CA LEU A 589 -6.59 -37.08 10.35
C LEU A 589 -5.27 -37.53 9.71
N LYS A 590 -4.35 -38.14 10.49
CA LYS A 590 -3.07 -38.61 9.96
C LYS A 590 -3.25 -39.62 8.85
N MET A 591 -2.54 -39.39 7.74
CA MET A 591 -2.58 -40.22 6.55
C MET A 591 -1.26 -40.96 6.35
N ASP A 592 -1.33 -42.12 5.71
CA ASP A 592 -0.16 -42.85 5.22
C ASP A 592 0.24 -42.30 3.84
N TRP A 593 1.11 -41.28 3.87
CA TRP A 593 1.55 -40.60 2.64
C TRP A 593 2.39 -41.49 1.74
N LYS A 594 3.10 -42.50 2.28
CA LYS A 594 3.86 -43.46 1.46
C LYS A 594 2.93 -44.27 0.60
N LYS A 595 1.81 -44.74 1.15
CA LYS A 595 0.80 -45.49 0.42
C LYS A 595 0.05 -44.63 -0.62
N ILE A 596 -0.16 -43.36 -0.34
CA ILE A 596 -0.97 -42.44 -1.19
C ILE A 596 -0.15 -41.88 -2.35
N ILE A 597 1.11 -41.56 -2.13
CA ILE A 597 1.98 -40.90 -3.12
C ILE A 597 2.85 -41.91 -3.85
N GLY A 598 3.31 -42.90 -3.15
CA GLY A 598 4.21 -43.99 -3.68
C GLY A 598 3.59 -44.84 -4.69
#